data_42b9de31fdd222b1e0474706e521ef57
#
_entry.id   42b9de31fdd222b1e0474706e521ef57
#
_cell.length_a   1.000
_cell.length_b   1.000
_cell.length_c   1.000
_cell.angle_alpha   90.00
_cell.angle_beta   90.00
_cell.angle_gamma   90.00
#
_symmetry.space_group_name_H-M   'P 1'
#
loop_
_entity.id
_entity.type
_entity.pdbx_description
1 polymer ?
#
loop_
_entity_poly.entity_id
_entity_poly.type
_entity_poly.pdbx_seq_one_letter_code
_entity_poly.pdbx_strand_id
1 'polypeptide(L)'
;MPVSESRPSLDEYFMEIAKVVAKRSTCLRRKVGALVVKDKRILTTGYNGAPSGLPHCLDIGCLREQLKIPSGERQELCRGVHAEQNAIVQAALHGICIAGGTLYTTHQPCITCAKMIINAGIKRVVYGTKYSDNKGLELLREAGVEVVYFPVEGEESIV
;
A
#
# COMPACT_ATOMS: atom_id res chain seq x y z
N MET A 1 -14.33 37.87 7.53
CA MET A 1 -13.38 36.97 8.21
C MET A 1 -12.71 36.13 7.16
N PRO A 2 -11.39 36.18 7.03
CA PRO A 2 -10.73 35.24 6.14
C PRO A 2 -10.96 33.84 6.72
N VAL A 3 -11.53 32.95 5.92
CA VAL A 3 -11.54 31.52 6.21
C VAL A 3 -10.07 31.12 6.19
N SER A 4 -9.51 30.81 7.35
CA SER A 4 -8.19 30.20 7.38
C SER A 4 -8.37 28.78 6.86
N GLU A 5 -8.16 28.58 5.57
CA GLU A 5 -7.95 27.25 5.07
C GLU A 5 -6.70 26.71 5.77
N SER A 6 -6.94 25.81 6.73
CA SER A 6 -5.83 25.19 7.41
C SER A 6 -5.08 24.29 6.42
N ARG A 7 -3.79 24.48 6.37
CA ARG A 7 -2.89 23.64 5.60
C ARG A 7 -3.07 22.17 6.03
N PRO A 8 -3.21 21.20 5.09
CA PRO A 8 -3.32 19.81 5.47
C PRO A 8 -2.06 19.35 6.22
N SER A 9 -2.24 18.40 7.14
CA SER A 9 -1.11 17.73 7.79
C SER A 9 -0.30 16.93 6.76
N LEU A 10 0.92 16.56 7.10
CA LEU A 10 1.73 15.71 6.21
C LEU A 10 1.07 14.36 5.97
N ASP A 11 0.45 13.77 6.99
CA ASP A 11 -0.25 12.49 6.84
C ASP A 11 -1.46 12.62 5.91
N GLU A 12 -2.26 13.68 6.04
CA GLU A 12 -3.36 13.97 5.11
C GLU A 12 -2.85 14.13 3.67
N TYR A 13 -1.82 14.92 3.51
CA TYR A 13 -1.22 15.21 2.20
C TYR A 13 -0.71 13.96 1.52
N PHE A 14 0.10 13.16 2.20
CA PHE A 14 0.65 11.94 1.62
C PHE A 14 -0.38 10.84 1.42
N MET A 15 -1.39 10.72 2.28
CA MET A 15 -2.49 9.79 2.06
C MET A 15 -3.32 10.18 0.84
N GLU A 16 -3.55 11.46 0.60
CA GLU A 16 -4.22 11.92 -0.62
C GLU A 16 -3.41 11.54 -1.88
N ILE A 17 -2.09 11.68 -1.83
CA ILE A 17 -1.22 11.25 -2.94
C ILE A 17 -1.29 9.74 -3.13
N ALA A 18 -1.28 8.96 -2.05
CA ALA A 18 -1.43 7.50 -2.13
C ALA A 18 -2.74 7.10 -2.82
N LYS A 19 -3.83 7.81 -2.55
CA LYS A 19 -5.12 7.61 -3.24
C LYS A 19 -5.03 7.89 -4.74
N VAL A 20 -4.31 8.92 -5.13
CA VAL A 20 -4.08 9.21 -6.56
C VAL A 20 -3.27 8.10 -7.20
N VAL A 21 -2.23 7.62 -6.53
CA VAL A 21 -1.41 6.49 -7.02
C VAL A 21 -2.28 5.25 -7.21
N ALA A 22 -3.21 4.97 -6.30
CA ALA A 22 -4.11 3.83 -6.37
C ALA A 22 -4.97 3.82 -7.64
N LYS A 23 -5.27 4.97 -8.20
CA LYS A 23 -6.08 5.07 -9.44
C LYS A 23 -5.44 4.38 -10.64
N ARG A 24 -4.16 4.17 -10.64
CA ARG A 24 -3.44 3.47 -11.70
C ARG A 24 -3.48 1.94 -11.56
N SER A 25 -4.00 1.42 -10.47
CA SER A 25 -4.10 -0.02 -10.24
C SER A 25 -4.87 -0.72 -11.37
N THR A 26 -4.41 -1.91 -11.73
CA THR A 26 -5.02 -2.75 -12.75
C THR A 26 -5.76 -3.96 -12.17
N CYS A 27 -5.89 -4.02 -10.86
CA CYS A 27 -6.62 -5.08 -10.17
C CYS A 27 -8.13 -4.87 -10.28
N LEU A 28 -8.87 -5.97 -10.51
CA LEU A 28 -10.33 -5.95 -10.59
C LEU A 28 -11.00 -5.96 -9.22
N ARG A 29 -10.32 -6.44 -8.18
CA ARG A 29 -10.90 -6.59 -6.84
C ARG A 29 -10.76 -5.34 -5.99
N ARG A 30 -9.58 -4.71 -5.99
CA ARG A 30 -9.34 -3.47 -5.24
C ARG A 30 -8.17 -2.69 -5.82
N LYS A 31 -8.22 -1.40 -5.62
CA LYS A 31 -7.16 -0.49 -6.05
C LYS A 31 -6.42 -0.01 -4.81
N VAL A 32 -5.14 -0.32 -4.75
CA VAL A 32 -4.26 0.04 -3.65
C VAL A 32 -3.13 0.92 -4.17
N GLY A 33 -2.81 1.96 -3.43
CA GLY A 33 -1.66 2.82 -3.68
C GLY A 33 -0.79 2.94 -2.45
N ALA A 34 0.50 2.99 -2.67
CA ALA A 34 1.48 3.15 -1.60
C ALA A 34 2.60 4.09 -2.04
N LEU A 35 3.20 4.76 -1.07
CA LEU A 35 4.41 5.54 -1.29
C LEU A 35 5.30 5.53 -0.05
N VAL A 36 6.59 5.69 -0.27
CA VAL A 36 7.56 5.83 0.81
C VAL A 36 8.05 7.28 0.86
N VAL A 37 8.00 7.86 2.04
CA VAL A 37 8.39 9.24 2.30
C VAL A 37 9.54 9.27 3.31
N LYS A 38 10.52 10.11 3.06
CA LYS A 38 11.60 10.39 4.00
C LYS A 38 11.97 11.86 3.91
N ASP A 39 12.14 12.50 5.07
CA ASP A 39 12.45 13.94 5.13
C ASP A 39 11.45 14.78 4.30
N LYS A 40 10.16 14.48 4.43
CA LYS A 40 9.06 15.15 3.72
C LYS A 40 9.10 15.01 2.20
N ARG A 41 9.88 14.06 1.68
CA ARG A 41 10.01 13.82 0.23
C ARG A 41 9.54 12.43 -0.13
N ILE A 42 8.80 12.32 -1.20
CA ILE A 42 8.40 11.03 -1.76
C ILE A 42 9.62 10.43 -2.45
N LEU A 43 10.01 9.24 -2.00
CA LEU A 43 11.13 8.49 -2.59
C LEU A 43 10.65 7.52 -3.67
N THR A 44 9.58 6.77 -3.38
CA THR A 44 9.00 5.79 -4.30
C THR A 44 7.50 5.78 -4.19
N THR A 45 6.87 5.26 -5.24
CA THR A 45 5.43 4.98 -5.28
C THR A 45 5.20 3.56 -5.76
N GLY A 46 4.03 3.01 -5.48
CA GLY A 46 3.62 1.72 -5.99
C GLY A 46 2.09 1.60 -6.01
N TYR A 47 1.56 0.96 -7.01
CA TYR A 47 0.17 0.52 -7.07
C TYR A 47 0.12 -0.96 -7.37
N ASN A 48 -0.96 -1.64 -7.02
CA ASN A 48 -1.08 -3.06 -7.29
C ASN A 48 -1.40 -3.33 -8.76
N GLY A 49 -0.72 -4.31 -9.33
CA GLY A 49 -0.87 -4.67 -10.73
C GLY A 49 0.05 -5.80 -11.12
N ALA A 50 -0.13 -6.30 -12.34
CA ALA A 50 0.72 -7.35 -12.88
C ALA A 50 2.18 -6.89 -13.00
N PRO A 51 3.14 -7.82 -12.96
CA PRO A 51 4.53 -7.50 -13.24
C PRO A 51 4.68 -6.82 -14.60
N SER A 52 5.69 -5.95 -14.71
CA SER A 52 5.97 -5.21 -15.94
C SER A 52 6.10 -6.14 -17.15
N GLY A 53 5.42 -5.82 -18.22
CA GLY A 53 5.45 -6.60 -19.47
C GLY A 53 4.45 -7.76 -19.52
N LEU A 54 3.75 -8.05 -18.43
CA LEU A 54 2.70 -9.08 -18.40
C LEU A 54 1.31 -8.46 -18.55
N PRO A 55 0.33 -9.23 -19.06
CA PRO A 55 -1.05 -8.75 -19.16
C PRO A 55 -1.64 -8.44 -17.79
N HIS A 56 -2.41 -7.36 -17.70
CA HIS A 56 -3.09 -6.96 -16.48
C HIS A 56 -4.39 -7.73 -16.27
N CYS A 57 -4.83 -7.84 -15.02
CA CYS A 57 -6.13 -8.44 -14.71
C CYS A 57 -7.28 -7.71 -15.40
N LEU A 58 -7.16 -6.40 -15.64
CA LEU A 58 -8.14 -5.64 -16.44
C LEU A 58 -8.30 -6.20 -17.85
N ASP A 59 -7.24 -6.79 -18.42
CA ASP A 59 -7.24 -7.29 -19.80
C ASP A 59 -7.67 -8.76 -19.89
N ILE A 60 -7.27 -9.61 -18.94
CA ILE A 60 -7.44 -11.06 -18.99
C ILE A 60 -8.29 -11.66 -17.88
N GLY A 61 -8.76 -10.83 -16.94
CA GLY A 61 -9.53 -11.28 -15.78
C GLY A 61 -8.67 -11.66 -14.58
N CYS A 62 -9.35 -11.86 -13.45
CA CYS A 62 -8.73 -12.26 -12.20
C CYS A 62 -8.78 -13.79 -12.03
N LEU A 63 -7.63 -14.43 -11.93
CA LEU A 63 -7.55 -15.89 -11.74
C LEU A 63 -8.28 -16.35 -10.48
N ARG A 64 -8.15 -15.58 -9.38
CA ARG A 64 -8.81 -15.92 -8.12
C ARG A 64 -10.34 -15.84 -8.22
N GLU A 65 -10.87 -14.89 -9.01
CA GLU A 65 -12.31 -14.83 -9.29
C GLU A 65 -12.75 -16.00 -10.17
N GLN A 66 -11.97 -16.33 -11.18
CA GLN A 66 -12.24 -17.48 -12.05
C GLN A 66 -12.28 -18.80 -11.28
N LEU A 67 -11.44 -18.93 -10.26
CA LEU A 67 -11.39 -20.10 -9.37
C LEU A 67 -12.35 -19.99 -8.16
N LYS A 68 -13.14 -18.92 -8.08
CA LYS A 68 -14.10 -18.64 -7.00
C LYS A 68 -13.45 -18.61 -5.60
N ILE A 69 -12.23 -18.05 -5.52
CA ILE A 69 -11.50 -17.93 -4.27
C ILE A 69 -11.96 -16.68 -3.52
N PRO A 70 -12.32 -16.80 -2.23
CA PRO A 70 -12.72 -15.65 -1.43
C PRO A 70 -11.62 -14.58 -1.33
N SER A 71 -12.02 -13.34 -1.08
CA SER A 71 -11.10 -12.22 -0.88
C SER A 71 -10.14 -12.51 0.28
N GLY A 72 -8.87 -12.19 0.09
CA GLY A 72 -7.83 -12.39 1.09
C GLY A 72 -7.22 -13.78 1.14
N GLU A 73 -7.79 -14.77 0.43
CA GLU A 73 -7.29 -16.14 0.40
C GLU A 73 -6.48 -16.42 -0.87
N ARG A 74 -5.56 -17.37 -0.76
CA ARG A 74 -4.75 -17.87 -1.88
C ARG A 74 -4.11 -16.72 -2.69
N GLN A 75 -3.49 -15.79 -1.98
CA GLN A 75 -2.85 -14.63 -2.63
C GLN A 75 -1.70 -15.02 -3.55
N GLU A 76 -1.08 -16.17 -3.32
CA GLU A 76 -0.02 -16.70 -4.17
C GLU A 76 -0.48 -17.00 -5.62
N LEU A 77 -1.77 -17.16 -5.84
CA LEU A 77 -2.33 -17.35 -7.18
C LEU A 77 -2.61 -16.04 -7.90
N CYS A 78 -2.58 -14.92 -7.20
CA CYS A 78 -2.75 -13.61 -7.80
C CYS A 78 -1.49 -13.23 -8.58
N ARG A 79 -1.65 -12.85 -9.85
CA ARG A 79 -0.53 -12.35 -10.63
C ARG A 79 -0.10 -10.94 -10.24
N GLY A 80 -0.95 -10.22 -9.52
CA GLY A 80 -0.69 -8.85 -9.11
C GLY A 80 0.39 -8.76 -8.03
N VAL A 81 1.30 -7.85 -8.21
CA VAL A 81 2.25 -7.44 -7.17
C VAL A 81 1.54 -6.40 -6.32
N HIS A 82 1.66 -6.48 -5.00
CA HIS A 82 1.02 -5.54 -4.08
C HIS A 82 1.63 -4.14 -4.20
N ALA A 83 0.85 -3.12 -3.86
CA ALA A 83 1.30 -1.73 -3.93
C ALA A 83 2.55 -1.48 -3.08
N GLU A 84 2.57 -2.01 -1.85
CA GLU A 84 3.69 -1.89 -0.92
C GLU A 84 4.93 -2.61 -1.47
N GLN A 85 4.75 -3.77 -2.06
CA GLN A 85 5.83 -4.53 -2.71
C GLN A 85 6.42 -3.73 -3.87
N ASN A 86 5.56 -3.13 -4.71
CA ASN A 86 6.02 -2.31 -5.84
C ASN A 86 6.78 -1.07 -5.38
N ALA A 87 6.35 -0.42 -4.31
CA ALA A 87 7.09 0.71 -3.75
C ALA A 87 8.50 0.30 -3.30
N ILE A 88 8.64 -0.85 -2.67
CA ILE A 88 9.94 -1.39 -2.22
C ILE A 88 10.79 -1.83 -3.43
N VAL A 89 10.19 -2.52 -4.39
CA VAL A 89 10.89 -2.97 -5.61
C VAL A 89 11.38 -1.79 -6.43
N GLN A 90 10.63 -0.71 -6.54
CA GLN A 90 11.06 0.51 -7.20
C GLN A 90 12.33 1.08 -6.54
N ALA A 91 12.37 1.08 -5.21
CA ALA A 91 13.56 1.49 -4.49
C ALA A 91 14.77 0.62 -4.84
N ALA A 92 14.59 -0.70 -4.86
CA ALA A 92 15.65 -1.64 -5.22
C ALA A 92 16.13 -1.45 -6.68
N LEU A 93 15.18 -1.29 -7.60
CA LEU A 93 15.47 -1.12 -9.03
C LEU A 93 16.28 0.15 -9.31
N HIS A 94 15.98 1.23 -8.62
CA HIS A 94 16.59 2.54 -8.85
C HIS A 94 17.69 2.89 -7.86
N GLY A 95 18.07 1.97 -6.97
CA GLY A 95 19.14 2.18 -6.00
C GLY A 95 18.83 3.27 -4.96
N ILE A 96 17.57 3.37 -4.54
CA ILE A 96 17.10 4.35 -3.56
C ILE A 96 17.02 3.68 -2.18
N CYS A 97 17.75 4.23 -1.21
CA CYS A 97 17.64 3.75 0.17
C CYS A 97 16.38 4.32 0.83
N ILE A 98 15.47 3.45 1.23
CA ILE A 98 14.21 3.82 1.90
C ILE A 98 14.23 3.55 3.41
N ALA A 99 15.33 3.05 3.93
CA ALA A 99 15.49 2.79 5.37
C ALA A 99 15.26 4.07 6.20
N GLY A 100 14.51 3.92 7.27
CA GLY A 100 14.11 5.05 8.13
C GLY A 100 12.94 5.86 7.61
N GLY A 101 12.38 5.49 6.45
CA GLY A 101 11.22 6.18 5.87
C GLY A 101 9.90 5.81 6.49
N THR A 102 8.84 6.50 6.05
CA THR A 102 7.45 6.21 6.36
C THR A 102 6.75 5.69 5.11
N LEU A 103 6.06 4.55 5.24
CA LEU A 103 5.23 4.01 4.16
C LEU A 103 3.79 4.46 4.39
N TYR A 104 3.23 5.11 3.38
CA TYR A 104 1.80 5.44 3.33
C TYR A 104 1.12 4.47 2.37
N THR A 105 0.06 3.82 2.79
CA THR A 105 -0.69 2.89 1.96
C THR A 105 -2.19 3.08 2.17
N THR A 106 -2.97 3.00 1.11
CA THR A 106 -4.42 3.17 1.17
C THR A 106 -5.12 2.04 1.91
N HIS A 107 -4.50 0.86 1.96
CA HIS A 107 -5.04 -0.33 2.61
C HIS A 107 -4.03 -0.93 3.59
N GLN A 108 -4.55 -1.60 4.61
CA GLN A 108 -3.73 -2.27 5.61
C GLN A 108 -2.81 -3.31 4.97
N PRO A 109 -1.50 -3.31 5.28
CA PRO A 109 -0.56 -4.30 4.75
C PRO A 109 -0.89 -5.72 5.20
N CYS A 110 -0.76 -6.67 4.28
CA CYS A 110 -0.84 -8.09 4.61
C CYS A 110 0.48 -8.55 5.27
N ILE A 111 0.48 -9.78 5.78
CA ILE A 111 1.67 -10.33 6.45
C ILE A 111 2.89 -10.41 5.53
N THR A 112 2.70 -10.75 4.27
CA THR A 112 3.80 -10.80 3.29
C THR A 112 4.43 -9.43 3.08
N CYS A 113 3.61 -8.40 2.91
CA CYS A 113 4.09 -7.02 2.79
C CYS A 113 4.75 -6.54 4.07
N ALA A 114 4.20 -6.90 5.24
CA ALA A 114 4.79 -6.53 6.54
C ALA A 114 6.24 -7.02 6.67
N LYS A 115 6.51 -8.26 6.29
CA LYS A 115 7.88 -8.83 6.32
C LYS A 115 8.84 -8.02 5.44
N MET A 116 8.40 -7.65 4.24
CA MET A 116 9.22 -6.85 3.32
C MET A 116 9.44 -5.43 3.86
N ILE A 117 8.42 -4.82 4.42
CA ILE A 117 8.48 -3.48 5.02
C ILE A 117 9.51 -3.45 6.15
N ILE A 118 9.49 -4.45 7.02
CA ILE A 118 10.44 -4.58 8.12
C ILE A 118 11.88 -4.67 7.58
N ASN A 119 12.13 -5.57 6.65
CA ASN A 119 13.47 -5.78 6.11
C ASN A 119 13.96 -4.62 5.23
N ALA A 120 13.06 -3.82 4.69
CA ALA A 120 13.41 -2.59 3.98
C ALA A 120 13.84 -1.44 4.92
N GLY A 121 13.66 -1.62 6.23
CA GLY A 121 14.07 -0.62 7.22
C GLY A 121 13.07 0.50 7.42
N ILE A 122 11.83 0.34 6.98
CA ILE A 122 10.74 1.31 7.21
C ILE A 122 10.47 1.40 8.71
N LYS A 123 10.40 2.62 9.24
CA LYS A 123 10.17 2.84 10.67
C LYS A 123 8.73 3.15 11.06
N ARG A 124 7.91 3.57 10.08
CA ARG A 124 6.53 3.99 10.31
C ARG A 124 5.65 3.58 9.14
N VAL A 125 4.47 3.06 9.43
CA VAL A 125 3.45 2.71 8.43
C VAL A 125 2.16 3.43 8.76
N VAL A 126 1.62 4.17 7.79
CA VAL A 126 0.32 4.82 7.88
C VAL A 126 -0.60 4.16 6.86
N TYR A 127 -1.73 3.62 7.32
CA TYR A 127 -2.66 2.90 6.44
C TYR A 127 -4.09 3.43 6.56
N GLY A 128 -4.83 3.38 5.45
CA GLY A 128 -6.17 3.96 5.34
C GLY A 128 -7.30 3.00 5.64
N THR A 129 -7.45 1.95 4.85
CA THR A 129 -8.55 0.99 4.97
C THR A 129 -8.13 -0.23 5.77
N LYS A 130 -8.95 -0.61 6.75
CA LYS A 130 -8.70 -1.80 7.58
C LYS A 130 -8.96 -3.09 6.81
N TYR A 131 -8.25 -4.11 7.22
CA TYR A 131 -8.35 -5.48 6.73
C TYR A 131 -8.65 -6.41 7.91
N SER A 132 -9.39 -7.50 7.68
CA SER A 132 -9.83 -8.39 8.77
C SER A 132 -8.69 -9.16 9.44
N ASP A 133 -7.63 -9.48 8.70
CA ASP A 133 -6.47 -10.18 9.24
C ASP A 133 -5.42 -9.18 9.73
N ASN A 134 -5.20 -9.13 11.03
CA ASN A 134 -4.27 -8.21 11.68
C ASN A 134 -2.84 -8.75 11.84
N LYS A 135 -2.53 -9.93 11.33
CA LYS A 135 -1.20 -10.55 11.52
C LYS A 135 -0.07 -9.69 10.98
N GLY A 136 -0.30 -9.00 9.85
CA GLY A 136 0.68 -8.05 9.31
C GLY A 136 0.97 -6.90 10.27
N LEU A 137 -0.07 -6.30 10.84
CA LEU A 137 0.10 -5.20 11.81
C LEU A 137 0.77 -5.65 13.09
N GLU A 138 0.43 -6.84 13.58
CA GLU A 138 1.06 -7.43 14.77
C GLU A 138 2.56 -7.63 14.56
N LEU A 139 2.94 -8.14 13.39
CA LEU A 139 4.33 -8.36 13.04
C LEU A 139 5.12 -7.04 12.94
N LEU A 140 4.52 -6.02 12.34
CA LEU A 140 5.13 -4.68 12.27
C LEU A 140 5.37 -4.10 13.65
N ARG A 141 4.40 -4.20 14.56
CA ARG A 141 4.54 -3.71 15.94
C ARG A 141 5.59 -4.48 16.72
N GLU A 142 5.64 -5.80 16.58
CA GLU A 142 6.66 -6.65 17.19
C GLU A 142 8.07 -6.24 16.77
N ALA A 143 8.23 -5.86 15.50
CA ALA A 143 9.50 -5.38 14.96
C ALA A 143 9.84 -3.93 15.36
N GLY A 144 8.98 -3.25 16.09
CA GLY A 144 9.20 -1.87 16.52
C GLY A 144 8.82 -0.82 15.48
N VAL A 145 8.09 -1.20 14.43
CA VAL A 145 7.55 -0.24 13.45
C VAL A 145 6.34 0.47 14.03
N GLU A 146 6.33 1.79 13.96
CA GLU A 146 5.15 2.58 14.36
C GLU A 146 4.04 2.36 13.34
N VAL A 147 2.84 2.00 13.79
CA VAL A 147 1.70 1.72 12.93
C VAL A 147 0.57 2.68 13.25
N VAL A 148 0.13 3.44 12.25
CA VAL A 148 -0.90 4.47 12.41
C VAL A 148 -2.07 4.17 11.47
N TYR A 149 -3.26 4.05 12.04
CA TYR A 149 -4.49 4.00 11.27
C TYR A 149 -4.94 5.43 10.93
N PHE A 150 -5.07 5.70 9.66
CA PHE A 150 -5.48 7.01 9.15
C PHE A 150 -6.61 6.80 8.14
N PRO A 151 -7.89 6.82 8.58
CA PRO A 151 -9.01 6.51 7.70
C PRO A 151 -9.10 7.48 6.52
N VAL A 152 -9.36 6.92 5.35
CA VAL A 152 -9.54 7.66 4.12
C VAL A 152 -11.04 7.84 3.89
N GLU A 153 -11.49 9.08 3.68
CA GLU A 153 -12.89 9.38 3.43
C GLU A 153 -13.40 8.68 2.16
N GLY A 154 -14.60 8.09 2.24
CA GLY A 154 -15.27 7.46 1.11
C GLY A 154 -14.86 6.02 0.80
N GLU A 155 -13.97 5.41 1.60
CA GLU A 155 -13.64 3.98 1.46
C GLU A 155 -14.27 3.18 2.60
N GLU A 156 -15.00 2.11 2.23
CA GLU A 156 -15.56 1.17 3.19
C GLU A 156 -14.48 0.20 3.69
N SER A 157 -14.57 -0.16 4.98
CA SER A 157 -13.73 -1.21 5.55
C SER A 157 -13.99 -2.52 4.82
N ILE A 158 -12.95 -3.18 4.36
CA ILE A 158 -13.07 -4.50 3.77
C ILE A 158 -13.10 -5.52 4.90
N VAL A 159 -14.26 -6.09 5.09
CA VAL A 159 -14.50 -7.13 6.08
C VAL A 159 -14.12 -8.49 5.49
#